data_829bf1ed6a040c3365d2e4d8d21b052e
#
_entry.id   829bf1ed6a040c3365d2e4d8d21b052e
#
_cell.length_a   1.000
_cell.length_b   1.000
_cell.length_c   1.000
_cell.angle_alpha   90.00
_cell.angle_beta   90.00
_cell.angle_gamma   90.00
#
_symmetry.space_group_name_H-M   'P 1'
#
loop_
_entity.id
_entity.type
_entity.pdbx_description
1 polymer ?
#
loop_
_entity_poly.entity_id
_entity_poly.type
_entity_poly.pdbx_seq_one_letter_code
_entity_poly.pdbx_strand_id
1 'polypeptide(L)'
;MSKRNHWLKIDNAGKIFPAVSNDSRSSTFRLSMYINENVDKELLEKVVNNLLPRFDTFNVKLKRGLFWNHLATNNNHFKVEEETSIIGQYKLKSSSLFCFRVLYFEKRITLETFHSLSDGTGAMEFLKSIVYEYLKEKGYELENEGKIYSERIINPYEYNDAFTLNYDKNNRLSLKEETAYKLKGELYPNNFNRFIKVTLNINDFMNLVHKNNVSATQYLTALLLYSIYKNDPNAKRSKKPIKIFVPVNLRRFFEVNTLRNFALYIKVSINPLEKEYTFEDILKITIEHFNKQLNKEELLKRINANVYFEKNWLIRIMPLFIKNIGFKIGYFLAGSRVSTSYISNLGKIDAPSSMLNYVSDVDFVNAGENLYLTVASIKDRVNLIFSTRLVNSVIIYDFIKTLQKEGLDVVIHSNFQGD
;
A
#
# COMPACT_ATOMS: atom_id res chain seq x y z
N MET A 1 -8.97 -3.34 -34.07
CA MET A 1 -8.88 -4.33 -33.00
C MET A 1 -10.26 -4.51 -32.35
N SER A 2 -10.78 -5.75 -32.29
CA SER A 2 -12.08 -6.04 -31.67
C SER A 2 -12.04 -5.66 -30.19
N LYS A 3 -13.01 -4.86 -29.72
CA LYS A 3 -13.17 -4.49 -28.29
C LYS A 3 -13.44 -5.77 -27.51
N ARG A 4 -12.43 -6.27 -26.81
CA ARG A 4 -12.58 -7.43 -25.91
C ARG A 4 -13.43 -7.00 -24.70
N ASN A 5 -14.69 -7.36 -24.66
CA ASN A 5 -15.52 -7.26 -23.46
C ASN A 5 -15.13 -8.38 -22.49
N HIS A 6 -14.13 -8.16 -21.69
CA HIS A 6 -13.75 -9.07 -20.61
C HIS A 6 -14.40 -8.61 -19.29
N TRP A 7 -14.84 -9.58 -18.50
CA TRP A 7 -15.05 -9.34 -17.09
C TRP A 7 -14.05 -10.17 -16.27
N LEU A 8 -13.51 -9.55 -15.23
CA LEU A 8 -12.56 -10.17 -14.33
C LEU A 8 -13.18 -10.32 -12.95
N LYS A 9 -12.97 -11.46 -12.32
CA LYS A 9 -13.25 -11.60 -10.88
C LYS A 9 -12.32 -10.67 -10.13
N ILE A 10 -12.80 -10.02 -9.07
CA ILE A 10 -11.93 -9.36 -8.11
C ILE A 10 -11.08 -10.46 -7.44
N ASP A 11 -9.78 -10.22 -7.26
CA ASP A 11 -8.90 -11.15 -6.56
C ASP A 11 -9.34 -11.36 -5.10
N ASN A 12 -8.84 -12.41 -4.47
CA ASN A 12 -9.24 -12.80 -3.11
C ASN A 12 -9.14 -11.62 -2.12
N ALA A 13 -8.02 -10.90 -2.09
CA ALA A 13 -7.81 -9.77 -1.19
C ALA A 13 -8.66 -8.55 -1.55
N GLY A 14 -8.85 -8.28 -2.84
CA GLY A 14 -9.60 -7.12 -3.34
C GLY A 14 -11.10 -7.13 -3.01
N LYS A 15 -11.70 -8.29 -2.76
CA LYS A 15 -13.15 -8.46 -2.53
C LYS A 15 -13.68 -7.73 -1.31
N ILE A 16 -12.86 -7.49 -0.30
CA ILE A 16 -13.27 -6.86 0.95
C ILE A 16 -13.48 -5.36 0.80
N PHE A 17 -12.68 -4.70 -0.03
CA PHE A 17 -12.60 -3.23 -0.09
C PHE A 17 -13.90 -2.54 -0.50
N PRO A 18 -14.70 -3.05 -1.48
CA PRO A 18 -16.00 -2.43 -1.81
C PRO A 18 -16.99 -2.42 -0.65
N ALA A 19 -16.89 -3.39 0.26
CA ALA A 19 -17.78 -3.49 1.41
C ALA A 19 -17.35 -2.59 2.58
N VAL A 20 -16.04 -2.32 2.75
CA VAL A 20 -15.50 -1.61 3.92
C VAL A 20 -15.15 -0.16 3.65
N SER A 21 -15.14 0.28 2.38
CA SER A 21 -14.90 1.68 2.00
C SER A 21 -16.03 2.58 2.45
N ASN A 22 -15.68 3.72 3.03
CA ASN A 22 -16.58 4.79 3.46
C ASN A 22 -15.83 6.14 3.50
N ASP A 23 -16.49 7.21 3.94
CA ASP A 23 -15.93 8.56 3.93
C ASP A 23 -14.70 8.72 4.85
N SER A 24 -14.60 7.95 5.93
CA SER A 24 -13.41 7.93 6.80
C SER A 24 -12.33 6.94 6.35
N ARG A 25 -12.65 6.04 5.42
CA ARG A 25 -11.76 5.02 4.88
C ARG A 25 -12.02 4.82 3.39
N SER A 26 -11.26 5.50 2.56
CA SER A 26 -11.41 5.42 1.10
C SER A 26 -11.00 4.06 0.51
N SER A 27 -10.18 3.29 1.21
CA SER A 27 -9.48 2.10 0.68
C SER A 27 -8.71 2.40 -0.62
N THR A 28 -8.19 3.61 -0.70
CA THR A 28 -7.38 4.13 -1.81
C THR A 28 -6.00 4.48 -1.28
N PHE A 29 -4.98 4.17 -2.04
CA PHE A 29 -3.62 4.61 -1.79
C PHE A 29 -3.11 5.42 -2.98
N ARG A 30 -2.07 6.22 -2.72
CA ARG A 30 -1.48 7.15 -3.68
C ARG A 30 -0.01 6.83 -3.89
N LEU A 31 0.40 6.77 -5.15
CA LEU A 31 1.78 6.71 -5.59
C LEU A 31 2.06 7.93 -6.44
N SER A 32 3.18 8.59 -6.23
CA SER A 32 3.57 9.75 -7.04
C SER A 32 5.01 9.63 -7.49
N MET A 33 5.30 10.07 -8.72
CA MET A 33 6.64 10.28 -9.22
C MET A 33 6.82 11.75 -9.61
N TYR A 34 7.95 12.31 -9.24
CA TYR A 34 8.31 13.69 -9.56
C TYR A 34 9.27 13.71 -10.71
N ILE A 35 8.93 14.48 -11.76
CA ILE A 35 9.78 14.69 -12.94
C ILE A 35 10.45 16.07 -12.88
N ASN A 36 11.45 16.28 -13.75
CA ASN A 36 12.24 17.50 -13.68
C ASN A 36 11.53 18.74 -14.25
N GLU A 37 10.44 18.57 -14.98
CA GLU A 37 9.67 19.62 -15.64
C GLU A 37 8.18 19.59 -15.29
N ASN A 38 7.46 20.67 -15.61
CA ASN A 38 6.02 20.71 -15.38
C ASN A 38 5.29 19.72 -16.28
N VAL A 39 4.29 19.07 -15.72
CA VAL A 39 3.47 18.07 -16.41
C VAL A 39 2.54 18.74 -17.40
N ASP A 40 2.60 18.30 -18.65
CA ASP A 40 1.64 18.62 -19.68
C ASP A 40 0.43 17.68 -19.54
N LYS A 41 -0.73 18.25 -19.20
CA LYS A 41 -1.95 17.53 -18.94
C LYS A 41 -2.46 16.77 -20.16
N GLU A 42 -2.49 17.42 -21.31
CA GLU A 42 -3.03 16.88 -22.55
C GLU A 42 -2.18 15.69 -23.02
N LEU A 43 -0.87 15.82 -22.92
CA LEU A 43 0.06 14.75 -23.23
C LEU A 43 -0.09 13.58 -22.25
N LEU A 44 -0.19 13.86 -20.94
CA LEU A 44 -0.40 12.82 -19.93
C LEU A 44 -1.70 12.06 -20.17
N GLU A 45 -2.78 12.77 -20.49
CA GLU A 45 -4.08 12.15 -20.80
C GLU A 45 -4.00 11.26 -22.06
N LYS A 46 -3.33 11.72 -23.11
CA LYS A 46 -3.04 10.94 -24.33
C LYS A 46 -2.29 9.66 -23.99
N VAL A 47 -1.21 9.77 -23.21
CA VAL A 47 -0.37 8.62 -22.80
C VAL A 47 -1.17 7.60 -22.02
N VAL A 48 -1.94 8.01 -21.02
CA VAL A 48 -2.76 7.08 -20.21
C VAL A 48 -3.76 6.34 -21.08
N ASN A 49 -4.46 7.04 -22.00
CA ASN A 49 -5.43 6.41 -22.90
C ASN A 49 -4.77 5.41 -23.86
N ASN A 50 -3.56 5.69 -24.34
CA ASN A 50 -2.79 4.79 -25.21
C ASN A 50 -2.27 3.56 -24.45
N LEU A 51 -1.98 3.69 -23.15
CA LEU A 51 -1.52 2.59 -22.28
C LEU A 51 -2.61 1.65 -21.83
N LEU A 52 -3.84 2.13 -21.64
CA LEU A 52 -4.93 1.32 -21.07
C LEU A 52 -5.18 0.00 -21.80
N PRO A 53 -5.13 -0.09 -23.16
CA PRO A 53 -5.29 -1.37 -23.86
C PRO A 53 -4.20 -2.42 -23.54
N ARG A 54 -3.01 -1.99 -23.06
CA ARG A 54 -1.94 -2.88 -22.64
C ARG A 54 -2.16 -3.42 -21.23
N PHE A 55 -2.90 -2.68 -20.39
CA PHE A 55 -3.09 -2.97 -18.97
C PHE A 55 -4.53 -3.39 -18.67
N ASP A 56 -4.91 -4.63 -19.04
CA ASP A 56 -6.25 -5.18 -18.79
C ASP A 56 -6.67 -5.11 -17.32
N THR A 57 -5.71 -5.20 -16.38
CA THR A 57 -5.95 -5.04 -14.95
C THR A 57 -6.49 -3.66 -14.60
N PHE A 58 -6.02 -2.61 -15.27
CA PHE A 58 -6.39 -1.22 -14.98
C PHE A 58 -7.52 -0.71 -15.88
N ASN A 59 -7.67 -1.26 -17.09
CA ASN A 59 -8.71 -0.84 -18.04
C ASN A 59 -10.11 -1.36 -17.65
N VAL A 60 -10.50 -1.18 -16.41
CA VAL A 60 -11.74 -1.75 -15.86
C VAL A 60 -12.51 -0.77 -14.98
N LYS A 61 -13.79 -1.06 -14.80
CA LYS A 61 -14.69 -0.44 -13.82
C LYS A 61 -15.33 -1.48 -12.92
N LEU A 62 -15.64 -1.08 -11.69
CA LEU A 62 -16.31 -1.93 -10.73
C LEU A 62 -17.79 -2.06 -11.06
N LYS A 63 -18.29 -3.28 -11.14
CA LYS A 63 -19.72 -3.61 -11.32
C LYS A 63 -20.23 -4.42 -10.15
N ARG A 64 -21.43 -4.08 -9.70
CA ARG A 64 -22.14 -4.84 -8.67
C ARG A 64 -22.86 -6.03 -9.33
N GLY A 65 -22.61 -7.22 -8.82
CA GLY A 65 -23.34 -8.43 -9.19
C GLY A 65 -24.26 -8.89 -8.08
N LEU A 66 -25.04 -9.95 -8.33
CA LEU A 66 -25.95 -10.54 -7.34
C LEU A 66 -25.21 -11.19 -6.18
N PHE A 67 -24.14 -11.95 -6.48
CA PHE A 67 -23.35 -12.71 -5.51
C PHE A 67 -21.99 -12.09 -5.24
N TRP A 68 -21.37 -11.45 -6.23
CA TRP A 68 -20.03 -10.85 -6.12
C TRP A 68 -19.95 -9.59 -6.97
N ASN A 69 -19.19 -8.61 -6.48
CA ASN A 69 -18.71 -7.54 -7.34
C ASN A 69 -17.71 -8.14 -8.36
N HIS A 70 -17.63 -7.52 -9.53
CA HIS A 70 -16.68 -7.90 -10.57
C HIS A 70 -16.13 -6.65 -11.28
N LEU A 71 -15.04 -6.82 -12.00
CA LEU A 71 -14.42 -5.78 -12.82
C LEU A 71 -14.83 -6.02 -14.27
N ALA A 72 -15.38 -5.03 -14.93
CA ALA A 72 -15.76 -5.08 -16.34
C ALA A 72 -14.91 -4.08 -17.12
N THR A 73 -14.52 -4.44 -18.34
CA THR A 73 -13.78 -3.52 -19.24
C THR A 73 -14.45 -2.15 -19.27
N ASN A 74 -13.66 -1.10 -19.16
CA ASN A 74 -14.11 0.27 -19.26
C ASN A 74 -13.69 0.87 -20.61
N ASN A 75 -14.67 1.12 -21.47
CA ASN A 75 -14.43 1.68 -22.81
C ASN A 75 -14.54 3.22 -22.84
N ASN A 76 -14.67 3.85 -21.68
CA ASN A 76 -14.74 5.30 -21.60
C ASN A 76 -13.33 5.91 -21.83
N HIS A 77 -13.32 7.12 -22.37
CA HIS A 77 -12.08 7.91 -22.41
C HIS A 77 -11.67 8.26 -20.97
N PHE A 78 -10.42 8.02 -20.65
CA PHE A 78 -9.84 8.38 -19.34
C PHE A 78 -9.52 9.87 -19.32
N LYS A 79 -9.81 10.53 -18.20
CA LYS A 79 -9.50 11.96 -18.01
C LYS A 79 -8.49 12.11 -16.88
N VAL A 80 -7.45 12.87 -17.14
CA VAL A 80 -6.47 13.30 -16.15
C VAL A 80 -7.00 14.53 -15.43
N GLU A 81 -6.86 14.55 -14.11
CA GLU A 81 -7.37 15.63 -13.24
C GLU A 81 -6.22 16.35 -12.55
N GLU A 82 -6.38 17.65 -12.30
CA GLU A 82 -5.46 18.37 -11.44
C GLU A 82 -5.65 17.94 -9.98
N GLU A 83 -4.54 17.83 -9.25
CA GLU A 83 -4.55 17.42 -7.86
C GLU A 83 -5.04 18.57 -6.96
N THR A 84 -6.34 18.62 -6.70
CA THR A 84 -6.98 19.68 -5.90
C THR A 84 -7.37 19.22 -4.51
N SER A 85 -7.30 17.91 -4.21
CA SER A 85 -7.82 17.34 -2.98
C SER A 85 -6.84 16.39 -2.30
N ILE A 86 -7.05 16.25 -1.03
CA ILE A 86 -6.46 15.22 -0.20
C ILE A 86 -6.94 13.84 -0.65
N ILE A 87 -6.14 12.81 -0.40
CA ILE A 87 -6.31 11.44 -0.90
C ILE A 87 -7.74 10.96 -0.84
N GLY A 88 -8.22 10.66 -1.98
CA GLY A 88 -9.16 9.64 -2.34
C GLY A 88 -10.50 9.55 -1.67
N GLN A 89 -11.38 10.46 -1.95
CA GLN A 89 -12.80 10.08 -1.95
C GLN A 89 -13.15 9.38 -3.28
N TYR A 90 -12.73 8.11 -3.45
CA TYR A 90 -13.22 7.31 -4.56
C TYR A 90 -14.70 7.00 -4.33
N LYS A 91 -15.58 7.76 -4.96
CA LYS A 91 -17.02 7.53 -4.90
C LYS A 91 -17.38 6.37 -5.83
N LEU A 92 -17.46 5.16 -5.28
CA LEU A 92 -17.92 3.94 -5.97
C LEU A 92 -19.31 4.05 -6.63
N LYS A 93 -20.00 5.18 -6.48
CA LYS A 93 -21.38 5.38 -6.94
C LYS A 93 -21.52 5.63 -8.44
N SER A 94 -20.45 5.93 -9.16
CA SER A 94 -20.52 6.12 -10.61
C SER A 94 -20.09 4.87 -11.36
N SER A 95 -21.01 4.27 -12.11
CA SER A 95 -20.75 3.06 -12.91
C SER A 95 -19.85 3.28 -14.11
N SER A 96 -19.38 4.51 -14.34
CA SER A 96 -18.52 4.89 -15.47
C SER A 96 -17.05 5.10 -15.07
N LEU A 97 -16.74 5.19 -13.77
CA LEU A 97 -15.40 5.51 -13.28
C LEU A 97 -14.46 4.32 -13.35
N PHE A 98 -13.21 4.59 -13.73
CA PHE A 98 -12.11 3.65 -13.55
C PHE A 98 -11.86 3.41 -12.04
N CYS A 99 -11.23 2.28 -11.69
CA CYS A 99 -10.87 1.99 -10.31
C CYS A 99 -9.57 2.67 -9.86
N PHE A 100 -9.13 3.68 -10.59
CA PHE A 100 -7.97 4.51 -10.30
C PHE A 100 -8.19 5.92 -10.85
N ARG A 101 -7.35 6.87 -10.43
CA ARG A 101 -7.24 8.23 -11.00
C ARG A 101 -5.77 8.53 -11.29
N VAL A 102 -5.51 9.26 -12.36
CA VAL A 102 -4.22 9.89 -12.63
C VAL A 102 -4.39 11.39 -12.43
N LEU A 103 -3.57 11.93 -11.54
CA LEU A 103 -3.58 13.32 -11.16
C LEU A 103 -2.23 13.95 -11.52
N TYR A 104 -2.21 15.25 -11.74
CA TYR A 104 -0.97 15.99 -11.91
C TYR A 104 -0.98 17.25 -11.04
N PHE A 105 0.19 17.66 -10.61
CA PHE A 105 0.41 18.95 -9.96
C PHE A 105 1.86 19.38 -10.19
N GLU A 106 2.05 20.51 -10.87
CA GLU A 106 3.38 21.01 -11.27
C GLU A 106 4.23 19.89 -11.91
N LYS A 107 5.25 19.41 -11.20
CA LYS A 107 6.21 18.38 -11.64
C LYS A 107 5.86 16.97 -11.20
N ARG A 108 4.68 16.76 -10.63
CA ARG A 108 4.27 15.50 -10.05
C ARG A 108 3.19 14.79 -10.85
N ILE A 109 3.43 13.53 -11.21
CA ILE A 109 2.43 12.62 -11.76
C ILE A 109 2.04 11.65 -10.64
N THR A 110 0.74 11.58 -10.35
CA THR A 110 0.19 10.83 -9.23
C THR A 110 -0.82 9.80 -9.71
N LEU A 111 -0.69 8.57 -9.22
CA LEU A 111 -1.65 7.49 -9.41
C LEU A 111 -2.35 7.20 -8.08
N GLU A 112 -3.66 7.42 -8.01
CA GLU A 112 -4.50 6.92 -6.93
C GLU A 112 -5.18 5.63 -7.35
N THR A 113 -5.04 4.60 -6.56
CA THR A 113 -5.58 3.28 -6.89
C THR A 113 -6.53 2.80 -5.79
N PHE A 114 -7.74 2.40 -6.19
CA PHE A 114 -8.66 1.69 -5.31
C PHE A 114 -8.17 0.27 -5.07
N HIS A 115 -8.02 -0.11 -3.82
CA HIS A 115 -7.30 -1.33 -3.43
C HIS A 115 -7.96 -2.66 -3.91
N SER A 116 -9.21 -2.60 -4.41
CA SER A 116 -9.81 -3.76 -5.11
C SER A 116 -9.16 -4.06 -6.45
N LEU A 117 -8.41 -3.13 -7.02
CA LEU A 117 -7.79 -3.24 -8.32
C LEU A 117 -6.41 -3.89 -8.25
N SER A 118 -5.56 -3.34 -7.39
CA SER A 118 -4.14 -3.68 -7.30
C SER A 118 -3.58 -3.37 -5.91
N ASP A 119 -2.43 -3.97 -5.57
CA ASP A 119 -1.60 -3.54 -4.46
C ASP A 119 -0.56 -2.49 -4.88
N GLY A 120 0.21 -2.00 -3.90
CA GLY A 120 1.23 -0.97 -4.15
C GLY A 120 2.28 -1.38 -5.19
N THR A 121 2.65 -2.66 -5.24
CA THR A 121 3.63 -3.17 -6.24
C THR A 121 3.04 -3.13 -7.65
N GLY A 122 1.84 -3.68 -7.85
CA GLY A 122 1.21 -3.69 -9.18
C GLY A 122 0.87 -2.28 -9.68
N ALA A 123 0.42 -1.41 -8.78
CA ALA A 123 0.14 -0.02 -9.11
C ALA A 123 1.42 0.78 -9.44
N MET A 124 2.55 0.48 -8.78
CA MET A 124 3.84 1.12 -9.08
C MET A 124 4.34 0.74 -10.48
N GLU A 125 4.13 -0.51 -10.92
CA GLU A 125 4.48 -0.93 -12.28
C GLU A 125 3.66 -0.17 -13.34
N PHE A 126 2.40 0.10 -13.07
CA PHE A 126 1.55 0.93 -13.95
C PHE A 126 2.00 2.38 -13.95
N LEU A 127 2.27 2.99 -12.79
CA LEU A 127 2.78 4.36 -12.70
C LEU A 127 4.13 4.52 -13.40
N LYS A 128 5.07 3.58 -13.23
CA LYS A 128 6.35 3.58 -13.97
C LYS A 128 6.13 3.61 -15.48
N SER A 129 5.18 2.79 -15.96
CA SER A 129 4.87 2.74 -17.39
C SER A 129 4.25 4.05 -17.88
N ILE A 130 3.38 4.69 -17.10
CA ILE A 130 2.82 6.01 -17.43
C ILE A 130 3.95 7.06 -17.55
N VAL A 131 4.83 7.13 -16.55
CA VAL A 131 5.92 8.13 -16.55
C VAL A 131 6.93 7.86 -17.66
N TYR A 132 7.26 6.59 -17.91
CA TYR A 132 8.17 6.21 -18.99
C TYR A 132 7.63 6.61 -20.37
N GLU A 133 6.38 6.25 -20.67
CA GLU A 133 5.76 6.60 -21.96
C GLU A 133 5.53 8.12 -22.09
N TYR A 134 5.23 8.81 -20.98
CA TYR A 134 5.12 10.26 -20.96
C TYR A 134 6.45 10.93 -21.35
N LEU A 135 7.55 10.49 -20.78
CA LEU A 135 8.88 11.01 -21.11
C LEU A 135 9.28 10.69 -22.56
N LYS A 136 8.96 9.50 -23.08
CA LYS A 136 9.17 9.17 -24.50
C LYS A 136 8.37 10.09 -25.44
N GLU A 137 7.10 10.31 -25.16
CA GLU A 137 6.25 11.21 -25.94
C GLU A 137 6.70 12.69 -25.87
N LYS A 138 7.43 13.06 -24.81
CA LYS A 138 8.11 14.34 -24.67
C LYS A 138 9.37 14.45 -25.56
N GLY A 139 9.83 13.35 -26.14
CA GLY A 139 11.00 13.30 -27.01
C GLY A 139 12.30 12.87 -26.30
N TYR A 140 12.24 12.38 -25.07
CA TYR A 140 13.42 11.82 -24.40
C TYR A 140 13.76 10.43 -24.92
N GLU A 141 15.01 10.19 -25.20
CA GLU A 141 15.52 8.87 -25.55
C GLU A 141 15.65 8.02 -24.28
N LEU A 142 14.87 6.95 -24.21
CA LEU A 142 14.82 6.06 -23.06
C LEU A 142 15.02 4.61 -23.48
N GLU A 143 15.88 3.91 -22.75
CA GLU A 143 16.03 2.46 -22.82
C GLU A 143 15.19 1.81 -21.71
N ASN A 144 14.47 0.74 -22.03
CA ASN A 144 13.56 0.11 -21.07
C ASN A 144 14.28 -0.84 -20.09
N GLU A 145 15.46 -1.38 -20.43
CA GLU A 145 16.24 -2.33 -19.63
C GLU A 145 15.42 -3.54 -19.13
N GLY A 146 14.30 -3.87 -19.80
CA GLY A 146 13.37 -4.92 -19.37
C GLY A 146 12.56 -4.59 -18.10
N LYS A 147 12.59 -3.34 -17.63
CA LYS A 147 11.97 -2.91 -16.36
C LYS A 147 10.59 -2.27 -16.51
N ILE A 148 10.13 -2.04 -17.75
CA ILE A 148 8.88 -1.35 -18.04
C ILE A 148 7.84 -2.31 -18.61
N TYR A 149 6.70 -2.40 -17.98
CA TYR A 149 5.63 -3.31 -18.37
C TYR A 149 4.94 -2.93 -19.69
N SER A 150 4.86 -1.66 -20.04
CA SER A 150 4.24 -1.22 -21.31
C SER A 150 4.92 -1.83 -22.54
N GLU A 151 6.22 -2.07 -22.47
CA GLU A 151 7.00 -2.63 -23.56
C GLU A 151 7.18 -4.15 -23.50
N ARG A 152 6.66 -4.82 -22.46
CA ARG A 152 6.69 -6.29 -22.35
C ARG A 152 5.54 -6.90 -23.15
N ILE A 153 5.76 -8.13 -23.62
CA ILE A 153 4.69 -8.97 -24.18
C ILE A 153 3.67 -9.22 -23.06
N ILE A 154 2.38 -9.10 -23.37
CA ILE A 154 1.30 -9.34 -22.41
C ILE A 154 1.38 -10.77 -21.92
N ASN A 155 1.56 -10.91 -20.60
CA ASN A 155 1.54 -12.21 -19.96
C ASN A 155 0.17 -12.41 -19.29
N PRO A 156 -0.58 -13.48 -19.64
CA PRO A 156 -1.88 -13.76 -19.01
C PRO A 156 -1.85 -13.87 -17.49
N TYR A 157 -0.70 -14.15 -16.87
CA TYR A 157 -0.56 -14.19 -15.42
C TYR A 157 -0.63 -12.83 -14.74
N GLU A 158 -0.45 -11.73 -15.49
CA GLU A 158 -0.49 -10.36 -14.92
C GLU A 158 -1.87 -10.02 -14.31
N TYR A 159 -2.96 -10.60 -14.79
CA TYR A 159 -4.33 -10.37 -14.32
C TYR A 159 -4.94 -11.53 -13.52
N ASN A 160 -4.17 -12.59 -13.24
CA ASN A 160 -4.66 -13.73 -12.47
C ASN A 160 -4.69 -13.43 -10.97
N ASP A 161 -5.65 -14.07 -10.28
CA ASP A 161 -5.71 -14.10 -8.82
C ASP A 161 -4.67 -15.09 -8.27
N ALA A 162 -3.51 -14.59 -7.91
CA ALA A 162 -2.39 -15.38 -7.41
C ALA A 162 -2.69 -16.09 -6.07
N PHE A 163 -3.63 -15.60 -5.26
CA PHE A 163 -4.09 -16.31 -4.07
C PHE A 163 -4.76 -17.62 -4.43
N THR A 164 -5.67 -17.58 -5.39
CA THR A 164 -6.39 -18.78 -5.85
C THR A 164 -5.48 -19.78 -6.56
N LEU A 165 -4.47 -19.31 -7.30
CA LEU A 165 -3.48 -20.17 -7.97
C LEU A 165 -2.59 -20.93 -6.99
N ASN A 166 -2.26 -20.34 -5.86
CA ASN A 166 -1.39 -20.93 -4.83
C ASN A 166 -2.15 -21.61 -3.70
N TYR A 167 -3.46 -21.82 -3.83
CA TYR A 167 -4.28 -22.44 -2.81
C TYR A 167 -4.07 -23.95 -2.70
N ASP A 168 -3.74 -24.42 -1.48
CA ASP A 168 -3.74 -25.82 -1.08
C ASP A 168 -4.70 -26.04 0.09
N LYS A 169 -5.71 -26.90 -0.10
CA LYS A 169 -6.77 -27.13 0.90
C LYS A 169 -6.31 -27.85 2.18
N ASN A 170 -5.13 -28.48 2.17
CA ASN A 170 -4.70 -29.41 3.21
C ASN A 170 -4.04 -28.74 4.42
N ASN A 171 -3.68 -27.45 4.31
CA ASN A 171 -2.90 -26.76 5.34
C ASN A 171 -3.48 -25.36 5.63
N ARG A 172 -4.07 -25.17 6.83
CA ARG A 172 -4.76 -23.92 7.21
C ARG A 172 -4.38 -23.48 8.61
N LEU A 173 -4.35 -22.17 8.82
CA LEU A 173 -4.24 -21.56 10.16
C LEU A 173 -5.61 -21.19 10.73
N SER A 174 -5.72 -21.23 12.05
CA SER A 174 -6.80 -20.57 12.77
C SER A 174 -6.58 -19.04 12.71
N LEU A 175 -7.61 -18.30 12.31
CA LEU A 175 -7.56 -16.83 12.22
C LEU A 175 -7.97 -16.12 13.52
N LYS A 176 -7.89 -16.80 14.69
CA LYS A 176 -8.22 -16.17 15.96
C LYS A 176 -7.15 -15.14 16.34
N GLU A 177 -7.54 -13.88 16.40
CA GLU A 177 -6.65 -12.76 16.64
C GLU A 177 -7.01 -12.03 17.93
N GLU A 178 -5.99 -11.73 18.72
CA GLU A 178 -6.13 -10.91 19.92
C GLU A 178 -6.28 -9.42 19.55
N THR A 179 -7.17 -8.72 20.26
CA THR A 179 -7.42 -7.29 20.08
C THR A 179 -6.19 -6.48 20.45
N ALA A 180 -5.77 -5.55 19.57
CA ALA A 180 -4.65 -4.65 19.80
C ALA A 180 -5.07 -3.38 20.53
N TYR A 181 -4.10 -2.72 21.15
CA TYR A 181 -4.22 -1.34 21.61
C TYR A 181 -4.55 -0.42 20.45
N LYS A 182 -5.37 0.61 20.70
CA LYS A 182 -5.70 1.65 19.74
C LYS A 182 -5.15 2.99 20.20
N LEU A 183 -4.42 3.66 19.31
CA LEU A 183 -4.02 5.04 19.54
C LEU A 183 -5.26 5.90 19.78
N LYS A 184 -5.22 6.71 20.82
CA LYS A 184 -6.31 7.60 21.22
C LYS A 184 -5.81 9.02 21.21
N GLY A 185 -6.71 9.95 20.88
CA GLY A 185 -6.42 11.36 20.86
C GLY A 185 -7.47 12.11 20.06
N GLU A 186 -7.32 13.41 20.01
CA GLU A 186 -8.09 14.28 19.14
C GLU A 186 -7.78 13.97 17.68
N LEU A 187 -8.81 13.98 16.84
CA LEU A 187 -8.70 13.63 15.42
C LEU A 187 -9.09 14.83 14.55
N TYR A 188 -8.33 15.06 13.50
CA TYR A 188 -8.78 15.92 12.40
C TYR A 188 -10.07 15.41 11.76
N PRO A 189 -10.85 16.27 11.08
CA PRO A 189 -12.06 15.86 10.35
C PRO A 189 -11.84 14.67 9.41
N ASN A 190 -12.91 13.92 9.10
CA ASN A 190 -12.85 12.69 8.32
C ASN A 190 -12.24 12.83 6.92
N ASN A 191 -12.32 14.00 6.34
CA ASN A 191 -11.79 14.31 5.01
C ASN A 191 -10.37 14.89 5.04
N PHE A 192 -9.72 14.96 6.20
CA PHE A 192 -8.36 15.48 6.35
C PHE A 192 -7.42 14.42 6.90
N ASN A 193 -6.31 14.20 6.20
CA ASN A 193 -5.16 13.43 6.68
C ASN A 193 -3.94 14.34 6.71
N ARG A 194 -3.25 14.35 7.84
CA ARG A 194 -1.94 14.98 7.98
C ARG A 194 -0.89 14.06 7.39
N PHE A 195 -0.06 14.62 6.52
CA PHE A 195 1.09 13.93 5.94
C PHE A 195 2.37 14.60 6.41
N ILE A 196 3.31 13.79 6.89
CA ILE A 196 4.65 14.23 7.24
C ILE A 196 5.61 13.32 6.46
N LYS A 197 6.27 13.91 5.46
CA LYS A 197 7.30 13.25 4.66
C LYS A 197 8.65 13.53 5.27
N VAL A 198 9.41 12.49 5.49
CA VAL A 198 10.79 12.49 5.97
C VAL A 198 11.65 11.88 4.89
N THR A 199 12.58 12.67 4.34
CA THR A 199 13.52 12.21 3.31
C THR A 199 14.90 12.03 3.93
N LEU A 200 15.51 10.86 3.70
CA LEU A 200 16.83 10.47 4.17
C LEU A 200 17.73 10.12 2.97
N ASN A 201 19.05 10.27 3.14
CA ASN A 201 20.00 9.65 2.23
C ASN A 201 19.95 8.13 2.38
N ILE A 202 19.87 7.39 1.26
CA ILE A 202 19.71 5.93 1.27
C ILE A 202 20.96 5.22 1.83
N ASN A 203 22.18 5.73 1.52
CA ASN A 203 23.42 5.10 1.96
C ASN A 203 23.57 5.23 3.48
N ASP A 204 23.34 6.42 4.01
CA ASP A 204 23.42 6.68 5.46
C ASP A 204 22.38 5.85 6.22
N PHE A 205 21.15 5.80 5.71
CA PHE A 205 20.11 4.97 6.30
C PHE A 205 20.44 3.47 6.22
N MET A 206 20.98 2.99 5.10
CA MET A 206 21.38 1.58 4.97
C MET A 206 22.60 1.24 5.84
N ASN A 207 23.53 2.17 6.04
CA ASN A 207 24.63 2.00 6.98
C ASN A 207 24.12 1.80 8.41
N LEU A 208 23.15 2.60 8.85
CA LEU A 208 22.49 2.44 10.15
C LEU A 208 21.81 1.07 10.28
N VAL A 209 21.08 0.65 9.23
CA VAL A 209 20.38 -0.64 9.17
C VAL A 209 21.37 -1.82 9.25
N HIS A 210 22.46 -1.77 8.49
CA HIS A 210 23.50 -2.80 8.48
C HIS A 210 24.26 -2.87 9.81
N LYS A 211 24.55 -1.72 10.45
CA LYS A 211 25.15 -1.66 11.79
C LYS A 211 24.33 -2.44 12.82
N ASN A 212 23.01 -2.46 12.67
CA ASN A 212 22.10 -3.20 13.56
C ASN A 212 21.83 -4.64 13.08
N ASN A 213 22.43 -5.12 11.99
CA ASN A 213 22.21 -6.44 11.40
C ASN A 213 20.74 -6.78 11.10
N VAL A 214 19.97 -5.82 10.60
CA VAL A 214 18.52 -5.95 10.30
C VAL A 214 18.20 -5.46 8.90
N SER A 215 16.98 -5.74 8.42
CA SER A 215 16.45 -5.10 7.22
C SER A 215 15.86 -3.72 7.54
N ALA A 216 15.77 -2.84 6.52
CA ALA A 216 15.13 -1.52 6.65
C ALA A 216 13.73 -1.61 7.24
N THR A 217 12.92 -2.59 6.80
CA THR A 217 11.56 -2.79 7.31
C THR A 217 11.55 -3.23 8.77
N GLN A 218 12.47 -4.11 9.20
CA GLN A 218 12.60 -4.50 10.60
C GLN A 218 12.98 -3.32 11.48
N TYR A 219 13.99 -2.54 11.08
CA TYR A 219 14.44 -1.37 11.84
C TYR A 219 13.31 -0.34 12.03
N LEU A 220 12.66 0.06 10.93
CA LEU A 220 11.57 1.03 10.96
C LEU A 220 10.34 0.51 11.73
N THR A 221 10.06 -0.81 11.66
CA THR A 221 8.97 -1.42 12.43
C THR A 221 9.26 -1.38 13.93
N ALA A 222 10.49 -1.72 14.32
CA ALA A 222 10.92 -1.65 15.72
C ALA A 222 10.89 -0.22 16.25
N LEU A 223 11.38 0.73 15.46
CA LEU A 223 11.40 2.15 15.83
C LEU A 223 9.98 2.71 15.98
N LEU A 224 9.05 2.40 15.06
CA LEU A 224 7.66 2.83 15.18
C LEU A 224 6.99 2.22 16.42
N LEU A 225 7.22 0.93 16.68
CA LEU A 225 6.68 0.23 17.85
C LEU A 225 7.22 0.83 19.16
N TYR A 226 8.53 1.11 19.21
CA TYR A 226 9.18 1.74 20.35
C TYR A 226 8.69 3.17 20.58
N SER A 227 8.57 3.99 19.53
CA SER A 227 8.07 5.36 19.63
C SER A 227 6.62 5.40 20.15
N ILE A 228 5.77 4.44 19.74
CA ILE A 228 4.41 4.31 20.30
C ILE A 228 4.47 3.92 21.77
N TYR A 229 5.23 2.88 22.12
CA TYR A 229 5.35 2.40 23.50
C TYR A 229 5.86 3.48 24.47
N LYS A 230 6.87 4.23 24.03
CA LYS A 230 7.53 5.24 24.84
C LYS A 230 6.68 6.50 25.06
N ASN A 231 5.97 6.96 24.01
CA ASN A 231 5.35 8.29 23.99
C ASN A 231 3.84 8.29 24.15
N ASP A 232 3.19 7.11 24.21
CA ASP A 232 1.78 7.02 24.55
C ASP A 232 1.62 6.35 25.93
N PRO A 233 1.37 7.16 27.00
CA PRO A 233 1.20 6.62 28.36
C PRO A 233 0.05 5.61 28.47
N ASN A 234 -0.99 5.71 27.64
CA ASN A 234 -2.09 4.77 27.62
C ASN A 234 -1.67 3.45 26.96
N ALA A 235 -0.81 3.51 25.94
CA ALA A 235 -0.23 2.33 25.32
C ALA A 235 0.66 1.57 26.31
N LYS A 236 1.54 2.28 27.04
CA LYS A 236 2.44 1.70 28.05
C LYS A 236 1.68 0.97 29.16
N ARG A 237 0.47 1.42 29.52
CA ARG A 237 -0.39 0.83 30.58
C ARG A 237 -1.47 -0.11 30.05
N SER A 238 -1.45 -0.43 28.78
CA SER A 238 -2.50 -1.22 28.13
C SER A 238 -2.39 -2.71 28.48
N LYS A 239 -3.54 -3.33 28.82
CA LYS A 239 -3.67 -4.79 28.87
C LYS A 239 -3.72 -5.44 27.48
N LYS A 240 -3.84 -4.64 26.43
CA LYS A 240 -3.85 -5.11 25.04
C LYS A 240 -2.47 -4.88 24.43
N PRO A 241 -1.98 -5.82 23.60
CA PRO A 241 -0.69 -5.68 22.94
C PRO A 241 -0.68 -4.47 21.98
N ILE A 242 0.47 -3.83 21.85
CA ILE A 242 0.75 -2.88 20.77
C ILE A 242 1.17 -3.70 19.56
N LYS A 243 0.47 -3.55 18.41
CA LYS A 243 0.70 -4.38 17.22
C LYS A 243 0.91 -3.51 15.98
N ILE A 244 2.01 -3.75 15.29
CA ILE A 244 2.27 -3.17 13.97
C ILE A 244 2.01 -4.22 12.88
N PHE A 245 1.19 -3.86 11.90
CA PHE A 245 0.96 -4.68 10.71
C PHE A 245 1.92 -4.27 9.60
N VAL A 246 2.57 -5.27 9.01
CA VAL A 246 3.56 -5.08 7.94
C VAL A 246 3.11 -5.89 6.73
N PRO A 247 2.63 -5.25 5.65
CA PRO A 247 2.34 -5.93 4.39
C PRO A 247 3.62 -6.54 3.79
N VAL A 248 3.49 -7.74 3.27
CA VAL A 248 4.57 -8.49 2.62
C VAL A 248 4.17 -8.81 1.20
N ASN A 249 4.98 -8.40 0.24
CA ASN A 249 4.83 -8.76 -1.15
C ASN A 249 5.14 -10.25 -1.34
N LEU A 250 4.12 -11.03 -1.70
CA LEU A 250 4.24 -12.49 -1.83
C LEU A 250 4.90 -12.93 -3.13
N ARG A 251 5.03 -12.05 -4.13
CA ARG A 251 5.60 -12.39 -5.45
C ARG A 251 6.99 -13.00 -5.34
N ARG A 252 7.78 -12.57 -4.34
CA ARG A 252 9.13 -13.07 -4.06
C ARG A 252 9.16 -14.50 -3.52
N PHE A 253 8.07 -14.96 -2.89
CA PHE A 253 7.97 -16.28 -2.27
C PHE A 253 7.34 -17.32 -3.20
N PHE A 254 6.51 -16.88 -4.16
CA PHE A 254 5.70 -17.74 -4.99
C PHE A 254 5.96 -17.58 -6.51
N GLU A 255 6.96 -16.75 -6.88
CA GLU A 255 7.42 -16.53 -8.27
C GLU A 255 6.28 -16.19 -9.24
N VAL A 256 5.40 -15.27 -8.83
CA VAL A 256 4.22 -14.87 -9.60
C VAL A 256 4.37 -13.43 -10.10
N ASN A 257 4.04 -13.22 -11.37
CA ASN A 257 4.05 -11.92 -12.04
C ASN A 257 2.63 -11.35 -12.21
N THR A 258 1.90 -11.15 -11.10
CA THR A 258 0.59 -10.51 -11.16
C THR A 258 0.68 -9.00 -10.87
N LEU A 259 -0.12 -8.19 -11.58
CA LEU A 259 -0.32 -6.78 -11.28
C LEU A 259 -1.46 -6.54 -10.27
N ARG A 260 -2.12 -7.61 -9.84
CA ARG A 260 -3.23 -7.57 -8.89
C ARG A 260 -2.72 -7.71 -7.45
N ASN A 261 -3.65 -7.67 -6.48
CA ASN A 261 -3.26 -7.85 -5.09
C ASN A 261 -2.62 -9.23 -4.85
N PHE A 262 -1.41 -9.23 -4.33
CA PHE A 262 -0.76 -10.43 -3.84
C PHE A 262 0.17 -10.09 -2.67
N ALA A 263 -0.44 -9.61 -1.58
CA ALA A 263 0.25 -9.29 -0.33
C ALA A 263 -0.52 -9.84 0.88
N LEU A 264 0.20 -10.23 1.91
CA LEU A 264 -0.32 -10.60 3.24
C LEU A 264 0.36 -9.76 4.30
N TYR A 265 -0.22 -9.73 5.51
CA TYR A 265 0.35 -9.04 6.65
C TYR A 265 1.09 -9.99 7.56
N ILE A 266 2.30 -9.64 7.97
CA ILE A 266 2.91 -10.13 9.20
C ILE A 266 2.63 -9.14 10.33
N LYS A 267 2.83 -9.57 11.56
CA LYS A 267 2.49 -8.81 12.76
C LYS A 267 3.65 -8.82 13.72
N VAL A 268 4.06 -7.64 14.15
CA VAL A 268 5.01 -7.45 15.23
C VAL A 268 4.25 -6.90 16.44
N SER A 269 4.39 -7.50 17.59
CA SER A 269 3.65 -7.07 18.80
C SER A 269 4.49 -7.21 20.05
N ILE A 270 4.23 -6.34 21.01
CA ILE A 270 4.71 -6.42 22.38
C ILE A 270 3.51 -6.37 23.34
N ASN A 271 3.64 -7.02 24.49
CA ASN A 271 2.72 -6.84 25.61
C ASN A 271 3.31 -5.79 26.56
N PRO A 272 2.77 -4.57 26.62
CA PRO A 272 3.41 -3.46 27.32
C PRO A 272 3.51 -3.65 28.85
N LEU A 273 2.76 -4.59 29.42
CA LEU A 273 2.78 -4.89 30.86
C LEU A 273 3.74 -6.02 31.26
N GLU A 274 4.37 -6.69 30.30
CA GLU A 274 5.25 -7.82 30.57
C GLU A 274 6.58 -7.38 31.20
N LYS A 275 7.17 -6.32 30.68
CA LYS A 275 8.40 -5.68 31.18
C LYS A 275 8.53 -4.24 30.69
N GLU A 276 9.52 -3.53 31.18
CA GLU A 276 10.00 -2.32 30.52
C GLU A 276 10.88 -2.70 29.33
N TYR A 277 10.59 -2.08 28.18
CA TYR A 277 11.29 -2.37 26.91
C TYR A 277 12.27 -1.28 26.55
N THR A 278 13.49 -1.66 26.21
CA THR A 278 14.45 -0.82 25.46
C THR A 278 14.18 -0.92 23.97
N PHE A 279 14.82 -0.08 23.17
CA PHE A 279 14.77 -0.20 21.70
C PHE A 279 15.35 -1.55 21.22
N GLU A 280 16.45 -1.97 21.81
CA GLU A 280 17.12 -3.23 21.51
C GLU A 280 16.25 -4.45 21.81
N ASP A 281 15.48 -4.43 22.90
CA ASP A 281 14.49 -5.47 23.19
C ASP A 281 13.44 -5.58 22.10
N ILE A 282 12.88 -4.43 21.67
CA ILE A 282 11.84 -4.39 20.64
C ILE A 282 12.43 -4.79 19.28
N LEU A 283 13.68 -4.42 18.99
CA LEU A 283 14.34 -4.82 17.77
C LEU A 283 14.53 -6.35 17.70
N LYS A 284 14.96 -6.99 18.79
CA LYS A 284 15.07 -8.46 18.89
C LYS A 284 13.73 -9.15 18.68
N ILE A 285 12.67 -8.68 19.35
CA ILE A 285 11.30 -9.21 19.19
C ILE A 285 10.84 -9.03 17.73
N THR A 286 11.18 -7.91 17.11
CA THR A 286 10.83 -7.66 15.71
C THR A 286 11.50 -8.69 14.80
N ILE A 287 12.79 -8.95 14.96
CA ILE A 287 13.53 -9.96 14.18
C ILE A 287 12.88 -11.34 14.36
N GLU A 288 12.59 -11.75 15.59
CA GLU A 288 11.98 -13.04 15.90
C GLU A 288 10.60 -13.19 15.22
N HIS A 289 9.76 -12.16 15.28
CA HIS A 289 8.44 -12.16 14.64
C HIS A 289 8.53 -12.21 13.11
N PHE A 290 9.51 -11.52 12.51
CA PHE A 290 9.76 -11.60 11.07
C PHE A 290 10.20 -13.01 10.69
N ASN A 291 11.22 -13.55 11.34
CA ASN A 291 11.74 -14.89 11.04
C ASN A 291 10.66 -15.98 11.17
N LYS A 292 9.82 -15.91 12.21
CA LYS A 292 8.73 -16.86 12.42
C LYS A 292 7.65 -16.79 11.35
N GLN A 293 7.35 -15.60 10.81
CA GLN A 293 6.19 -15.39 9.93
C GLN A 293 6.56 -15.28 8.43
N LEU A 294 7.82 -14.94 8.10
CA LEU A 294 8.30 -14.73 6.73
C LEU A 294 8.94 -15.99 6.14
N ASN A 295 8.23 -17.09 6.18
CA ASN A 295 8.60 -18.29 5.45
C ASN A 295 7.44 -18.77 4.57
N LYS A 296 7.77 -19.47 3.50
CA LYS A 296 6.81 -19.89 2.46
C LYS A 296 5.67 -20.73 3.03
N GLU A 297 5.97 -21.59 4.01
CA GLU A 297 4.97 -22.48 4.62
C GLU A 297 3.92 -21.70 5.42
N GLU A 298 4.34 -20.78 6.32
CA GLU A 298 3.45 -19.94 7.10
C GLU A 298 2.62 -18.98 6.23
N LEU A 299 3.23 -18.44 5.17
CA LEU A 299 2.52 -17.60 4.20
C LEU A 299 1.49 -18.42 3.41
N LEU A 300 1.80 -19.67 3.03
CA LEU A 300 0.86 -20.57 2.35
C LEU A 300 -0.33 -20.92 3.24
N LYS A 301 -0.11 -21.22 4.52
CA LYS A 301 -1.20 -21.46 5.50
C LYS A 301 -2.18 -20.29 5.56
N ARG A 302 -1.68 -19.06 5.49
CA ARG A 302 -2.51 -17.83 5.50
C ARG A 302 -3.25 -17.63 4.16
N ILE A 303 -2.59 -17.89 3.03
CA ILE A 303 -3.24 -17.92 1.71
C ILE A 303 -4.43 -18.89 1.77
N ASN A 304 -4.18 -20.10 2.27
CA ASN A 304 -5.17 -21.17 2.34
C ASN A 304 -6.36 -20.79 3.24
N ALA A 305 -6.12 -20.14 4.38
CA ALA A 305 -7.17 -19.65 5.25
C ALA A 305 -8.06 -18.61 4.55
N ASN A 306 -7.47 -17.64 3.84
CA ASN A 306 -8.21 -16.61 3.12
C ASN A 306 -9.03 -17.18 1.96
N VAL A 307 -8.43 -18.02 1.13
CA VAL A 307 -9.09 -18.61 -0.06
C VAL A 307 -10.16 -19.62 0.34
N TYR A 308 -9.99 -20.32 1.47
CA TYR A 308 -10.99 -21.27 1.95
C TYR A 308 -12.37 -20.64 2.15
N PHE A 309 -12.44 -19.44 2.74
CA PHE A 309 -13.70 -18.72 2.90
C PHE A 309 -14.38 -18.45 1.56
N GLU A 310 -13.61 -18.08 0.54
CA GLU A 310 -14.15 -17.83 -0.79
C GLU A 310 -14.64 -19.11 -1.47
N LYS A 311 -13.95 -20.24 -1.26
CA LYS A 311 -14.32 -21.53 -1.86
C LYS A 311 -15.49 -22.22 -1.16
N ASN A 312 -15.86 -21.79 0.04
CA ASN A 312 -17.02 -22.35 0.76
C ASN A 312 -18.30 -22.13 -0.06
N TRP A 313 -19.03 -23.21 -0.35
CA TRP A 313 -20.20 -23.17 -1.21
C TRP A 313 -21.35 -22.31 -0.63
N LEU A 314 -21.57 -22.34 0.69
CA LEU A 314 -22.57 -21.51 1.37
C LEU A 314 -22.26 -20.02 1.16
N ILE A 315 -20.99 -19.63 1.29
CA ILE A 315 -20.56 -18.25 1.04
C ILE A 315 -20.74 -17.91 -0.45
N ARG A 316 -20.48 -18.83 -1.37
CA ARG A 316 -20.60 -18.57 -2.82
C ARG A 316 -22.03 -18.23 -3.24
N ILE A 317 -23.03 -18.95 -2.73
CA ILE A 317 -24.45 -18.75 -3.08
C ILE A 317 -25.13 -17.63 -2.28
N MET A 318 -24.50 -17.14 -1.20
CA MET A 318 -25.03 -16.06 -0.37
C MET A 318 -25.13 -14.76 -1.18
N PRO A 319 -26.26 -14.02 -1.12
CA PRO A 319 -26.39 -12.71 -1.77
C PRO A 319 -25.33 -11.70 -1.31
N LEU A 320 -24.92 -10.81 -2.22
CA LEU A 320 -23.83 -9.86 -1.99
C LEU A 320 -24.08 -8.93 -0.78
N PHE A 321 -25.34 -8.52 -0.55
CA PHE A 321 -25.64 -7.63 0.59
C PHE A 321 -25.35 -8.28 1.94
N ILE A 322 -25.59 -9.60 2.08
CA ILE A 322 -25.28 -10.37 3.29
C ILE A 322 -23.75 -10.55 3.42
N LYS A 323 -23.06 -10.88 2.31
CA LYS A 323 -21.60 -10.94 2.28
C LYS A 323 -20.95 -9.64 2.71
N ASN A 324 -21.49 -8.50 2.28
CA ASN A 324 -20.95 -7.19 2.65
C ASN A 324 -21.03 -6.94 4.17
N ILE A 325 -22.06 -7.43 4.84
CA ILE A 325 -22.15 -7.40 6.31
C ILE A 325 -21.03 -8.27 6.89
N GLY A 326 -20.89 -9.51 6.39
CA GLY A 326 -19.84 -10.43 6.80
C GLY A 326 -18.44 -9.87 6.57
N PHE A 327 -18.18 -9.22 5.44
CA PHE A 327 -16.91 -8.55 5.15
C PHE A 327 -16.61 -7.39 6.11
N LYS A 328 -17.61 -6.58 6.46
CA LYS A 328 -17.44 -5.51 7.46
C LYS A 328 -17.07 -6.06 8.83
N ILE A 329 -17.78 -7.10 9.27
CA ILE A 329 -17.49 -7.78 10.54
C ILE A 329 -16.11 -8.43 10.50
N GLY A 330 -15.77 -9.18 9.44
CA GLY A 330 -14.48 -9.82 9.28
C GLY A 330 -13.33 -8.81 9.24
N TYR A 331 -13.48 -7.70 8.55
CA TYR A 331 -12.51 -6.61 8.52
C TYR A 331 -12.33 -5.97 9.91
N PHE A 332 -13.42 -5.77 10.64
CA PHE A 332 -13.33 -5.26 12.01
C PHE A 332 -12.59 -6.23 12.91
N LEU A 333 -12.94 -7.52 12.89
CA LEU A 333 -12.39 -8.54 13.77
C LEU A 333 -10.94 -8.93 13.45
N ALA A 334 -10.57 -9.01 12.17
CA ALA A 334 -9.25 -9.48 11.73
C ALA A 334 -8.31 -8.36 11.20
N GLY A 335 -8.81 -7.16 11.02
CA GLY A 335 -8.09 -6.00 10.52
C GLY A 335 -8.04 -4.85 11.52
N SER A 336 -9.05 -3.98 11.51
CA SER A 336 -9.00 -2.75 12.29
C SER A 336 -8.91 -2.97 13.80
N ARG A 337 -9.54 -4.01 14.35
CA ARG A 337 -9.52 -4.31 15.79
C ARG A 337 -8.17 -4.84 16.29
N VAL A 338 -7.39 -5.45 15.41
CA VAL A 338 -6.19 -6.23 15.79
C VAL A 338 -4.87 -5.54 15.44
N SER A 339 -4.90 -4.28 15.01
CA SER A 339 -3.72 -3.48 14.69
C SER A 339 -3.71 -2.16 15.47
N THR A 340 -2.55 -1.72 15.92
CA THR A 340 -2.33 -0.38 16.49
C THR A 340 -1.92 0.60 15.40
N SER A 341 -0.96 0.18 14.56
CA SER A 341 -0.42 0.98 13.45
C SER A 341 -0.01 0.07 12.30
N TYR A 342 0.40 0.67 11.21
CA TYR A 342 0.81 -0.02 9.98
C TYR A 342 2.10 0.57 9.44
N ILE A 343 2.95 -0.28 8.87
CA ILE A 343 4.09 0.13 8.08
C ILE A 343 4.07 -0.61 6.75
N SER A 344 4.11 0.10 5.64
CA SER A 344 4.15 -0.48 4.30
C SER A 344 5.38 0.00 3.55
N ASN A 345 6.23 -0.91 3.12
CA ASN A 345 7.48 -0.60 2.43
C ASN A 345 7.48 -1.19 1.03
N LEU A 346 7.50 -0.33 0.00
CA LEU A 346 7.66 -0.73 -1.40
C LEU A 346 9.12 -1.07 -1.74
N GLY A 347 10.07 -0.64 -0.90
CA GLY A 347 11.49 -0.78 -1.16
C GLY A 347 12.00 0.18 -2.22
N LYS A 348 13.13 -0.17 -2.83
CA LYS A 348 13.73 0.60 -3.92
C LYS A 348 12.92 0.40 -5.20
N ILE A 349 12.52 1.51 -5.80
CA ILE A 349 11.81 1.49 -7.08
C ILE A 349 12.84 1.20 -8.18
N ASP A 350 12.70 0.03 -8.79
CA ASP A 350 13.52 -0.41 -9.91
C ASP A 350 12.94 0.18 -11.21
N ALA A 351 13.66 1.12 -11.79
CA ALA A 351 13.31 1.78 -13.03
C ALA A 351 14.55 1.88 -13.95
N PRO A 352 14.37 2.05 -15.28
CA PRO A 352 15.48 2.19 -16.19
C PRO A 352 16.39 3.37 -15.83
N SER A 353 17.69 3.20 -15.98
CA SER A 353 18.70 4.24 -15.65
C SER A 353 18.46 5.52 -16.45
N SER A 354 18.11 5.40 -17.74
CA SER A 354 17.75 6.53 -18.59
C SER A 354 16.52 7.30 -18.07
N MET A 355 15.48 6.60 -17.60
CA MET A 355 14.29 7.21 -16.99
C MET A 355 14.64 7.94 -15.68
N LEU A 356 15.51 7.33 -14.86
CA LEU A 356 15.92 7.91 -13.58
C LEU A 356 16.63 9.27 -13.72
N ASN A 357 17.20 9.60 -14.88
CA ASN A 357 17.77 10.94 -15.13
C ASN A 357 16.69 12.04 -15.06
N TYR A 358 15.45 11.71 -15.35
CA TYR A 358 14.33 12.65 -15.41
C TYR A 358 13.35 12.54 -14.23
N VAL A 359 13.48 11.52 -13.40
CA VAL A 359 12.67 11.34 -12.19
C VAL A 359 13.49 11.73 -10.98
N SER A 360 13.01 12.68 -10.19
CA SER A 360 13.73 13.22 -9.03
C SER A 360 13.32 12.58 -7.68
N ASP A 361 12.07 12.12 -7.56
CA ASP A 361 11.53 11.64 -6.29
C ASP A 361 10.34 10.70 -6.48
N VAL A 362 9.96 9.98 -5.39
CA VAL A 362 8.81 9.08 -5.34
C VAL A 362 8.11 9.17 -3.99
N ASP A 363 6.78 9.22 -3.99
CA ASP A 363 5.97 9.15 -2.79
C ASP A 363 5.05 7.94 -2.82
N PHE A 364 4.89 7.34 -1.64
CA PHE A 364 3.87 6.33 -1.38
C PHE A 364 3.06 6.76 -0.16
N VAL A 365 1.76 6.93 -0.32
CA VAL A 365 0.88 7.44 0.74
C VAL A 365 -0.35 6.56 0.87
N ASN A 366 -0.69 6.23 2.10
CA ASN A 366 -1.93 5.55 2.44
C ASN A 366 -2.74 6.45 3.38
N ALA A 367 -4.04 6.51 3.22
CA ALA A 367 -4.92 7.34 4.05
C ALA A 367 -5.78 6.48 4.97
N GLY A 368 -5.96 6.91 6.22
CA GLY A 368 -6.79 6.21 7.19
C GLY A 368 -6.83 6.89 8.55
N GLU A 369 -7.63 6.33 9.46
CA GLU A 369 -7.82 6.88 10.81
C GLU A 369 -6.63 6.68 11.75
N ASN A 370 -5.86 5.62 11.52
CA ASN A 370 -4.71 5.26 12.34
C ASN A 370 -3.44 5.99 11.90
N LEU A 371 -2.36 5.80 12.63
CA LEU A 371 -1.03 6.17 12.21
C LEU A 371 -0.50 5.12 11.21
N TYR A 372 -0.19 5.56 10.00
CA TYR A 372 0.45 4.76 8.94
C TYR A 372 1.84 5.30 8.67
N LEU A 373 2.80 4.42 8.44
CA LEU A 373 4.10 4.74 7.89
C LEU A 373 4.24 4.03 6.54
N THR A 374 4.45 4.79 5.48
CA THR A 374 4.75 4.24 4.16
C THR A 374 6.16 4.61 3.75
N VAL A 375 6.81 3.70 3.03
CA VAL A 375 8.21 3.82 2.65
C VAL A 375 8.38 3.50 1.18
N ALA A 376 9.08 4.35 0.47
CA ALA A 376 9.56 4.10 -0.88
C ALA A 376 10.92 4.74 -1.06
N SER A 377 11.77 4.14 -1.90
CA SER A 377 13.09 4.72 -2.19
C SER A 377 13.37 4.74 -3.69
N ILE A 378 14.03 5.79 -4.12
CA ILE A 378 14.48 5.98 -5.49
C ILE A 378 15.81 6.69 -5.50
N LYS A 379 16.71 6.29 -6.39
CA LYS A 379 18.08 6.85 -6.46
C LYS A 379 18.80 6.77 -5.09
N ASP A 380 19.14 7.94 -4.57
CA ASP A 380 19.85 8.16 -3.31
C ASP A 380 18.91 8.52 -2.13
N ARG A 381 17.58 8.46 -2.33
CA ARG A 381 16.58 8.91 -1.36
C ARG A 381 15.73 7.77 -0.82
N VAL A 382 15.46 7.82 0.47
CA VAL A 382 14.42 7.05 1.15
C VAL A 382 13.39 8.00 1.68
N ASN A 383 12.14 7.87 1.25
CA ASN A 383 11.02 8.65 1.73
C ASN A 383 10.19 7.83 2.72
N LEU A 384 10.06 8.35 3.93
CA LEU A 384 9.22 7.86 4.99
C LEU A 384 8.03 8.82 5.10
N ILE A 385 6.81 8.36 4.84
CA ILE A 385 5.65 9.24 4.89
C ILE A 385 4.70 8.74 5.97
N PHE A 386 4.56 9.55 7.01
CA PHE A 386 3.55 9.36 8.03
C PHE A 386 2.22 9.94 7.56
N SER A 387 1.16 9.18 7.75
CA SER A 387 -0.21 9.57 7.45
C SER A 387 -1.06 9.29 8.68
N THR A 388 -1.75 10.32 9.19
CA THR A 388 -2.58 10.18 10.38
C THR A 388 -3.67 11.24 10.45
N ARG A 389 -4.75 10.93 11.15
CA ARG A 389 -5.74 11.92 11.60
C ARG A 389 -5.51 12.38 13.03
N LEU A 390 -4.57 11.80 13.76
CA LEU A 390 -4.24 12.26 15.11
C LEU A 390 -3.64 13.66 15.08
N VAL A 391 -4.17 14.56 15.90
CA VAL A 391 -3.66 15.93 16.07
C VAL A 391 -2.28 15.89 16.74
N ASN A 392 -2.13 15.07 17.78
CA ASN A 392 -0.87 14.92 18.49
C ASN A 392 0.16 14.13 17.65
N SER A 393 1.33 14.73 17.44
CA SER A 393 2.42 14.18 16.64
C SER A 393 3.64 13.73 17.44
N VAL A 394 3.54 13.63 18.78
CA VAL A 394 4.68 13.29 19.65
C VAL A 394 5.37 11.98 19.26
N ILE A 395 4.61 10.97 18.81
CA ILE A 395 5.14 9.68 18.33
C ILE A 395 6.00 9.89 17.08
N ILE A 396 5.49 10.67 16.12
CA ILE A 396 6.21 10.96 14.86
C ILE A 396 7.46 11.80 15.16
N TYR A 397 7.34 12.78 16.04
CA TYR A 397 8.46 13.62 16.46
C TYR A 397 9.58 12.79 17.10
N ASP A 398 9.25 11.89 18.05
CA ASP A 398 10.25 11.03 18.71
C ASP A 398 10.91 10.07 17.71
N PHE A 399 10.13 9.52 16.79
CA PHE A 399 10.63 8.68 15.69
C PHE A 399 11.69 9.43 14.86
N ILE A 400 11.37 10.64 14.39
CA ILE A 400 12.26 11.46 13.58
C ILE A 400 13.51 11.86 14.40
N LYS A 401 13.31 12.31 15.64
CA LYS A 401 14.40 12.69 16.52
C LYS A 401 15.35 11.54 16.84
N THR A 402 14.85 10.31 16.86
CA THR A 402 15.69 9.14 17.05
C THR A 402 16.59 8.91 15.81
N LEU A 403 16.04 9.03 14.59
CA LEU A 403 16.86 8.94 13.37
C LEU A 403 17.96 10.03 13.33
N GLN A 404 17.64 11.26 13.75
CA GLN A 404 18.63 12.35 13.85
C GLN A 404 19.73 12.05 14.89
N LYS A 405 19.36 11.46 16.04
CA LYS A 405 20.33 11.04 17.07
C LYS A 405 21.29 9.94 16.59
N GLU A 406 20.83 9.10 15.67
CA GLU A 406 21.65 8.09 14.99
C GLU A 406 22.55 8.70 13.89
N GLY A 407 22.55 10.03 13.74
CA GLY A 407 23.43 10.76 12.82
C GLY A 407 22.86 10.92 11.40
N LEU A 408 21.56 10.67 11.19
CA LEU A 408 20.96 10.86 9.86
C LEU A 408 20.54 12.32 9.64
N ASP A 409 20.89 12.86 8.49
CA ASP A 409 20.31 14.11 8.00
C ASP A 409 18.86 13.89 7.57
N VAL A 410 17.96 14.73 8.06
CA VAL A 410 16.52 14.59 7.88
C VAL A 410 15.93 15.83 7.25
N VAL A 411 15.34 15.68 6.07
CA VAL A 411 14.53 16.73 5.43
C VAL A 411 13.06 16.43 5.67
N ILE A 412 12.30 17.40 6.20
CA ILE A 412 10.89 17.21 6.56
C ILE A 412 10.01 18.13 5.72
N HIS A 413 8.96 17.55 5.14
CA HIS A 413 7.87 18.27 4.48
C HIS A 413 6.53 17.85 5.10
N SER A 414 5.60 18.80 5.20
CA SER A 414 4.25 18.53 5.71
C SER A 414 3.21 19.28 4.88
N ASN A 415 2.02 18.69 4.74
CA ASN A 415 0.85 19.39 4.22
C ASN A 415 0.15 20.25 5.28
N PHE A 416 0.75 20.40 6.43
CA PHE A 416 0.25 21.17 7.56
C PHE A 416 1.33 22.12 8.03
N GLN A 417 1.02 23.42 8.07
CA GLN A 417 1.82 24.41 8.78
C GLN A 417 1.25 24.47 10.20
N GLY A 418 2.01 23.97 11.17
CA GLY A 418 1.67 24.12 12.58
C GLY A 418 1.82 25.57 13.00
N ASP A 419 0.97 26.02 13.91
CA ASP A 419 1.15 27.29 14.63
C ASP A 419 2.41 27.26 15.50
#